data_fc9f674c0a777495a8c2d85a5f650fde
#
_entry.id   fc9f674c0a777495a8c2d85a5f650fde
#
_cell.length_a   1.000
_cell.length_b   1.000
_cell.length_c   1.000
_cell.angle_alpha   90.00
_cell.angle_beta   90.00
_cell.angle_gamma   90.00
#
_symmetry.space_group_name_H-M   'P 1'
#
loop_
_entity.id
_entity.type
_entity.pdbx_description
1 polymer ?
#
loop_
_entity_poly.entity_id
_entity_poly.type
_entity_poly.pdbx_seq_one_letter_code
_entity_poly.pdbx_strand_id
1 'polypeptide(L)' 'MDLNKRRQEIISFAMYKHKVTKLELSEALGMSYPTMLSKLKSTGDFKLSEADNLCNYLNIELTEFITLKN' A
#
# COMPACT_ATOMS: atom_id res chain seq x y z
N MET A 1 11.94 -13.51 -7.40
CA MET A 1 11.47 -12.64 -6.31
C MET A 1 10.01 -12.28 -6.50
N ASP A 2 9.25 -12.31 -5.42
CA ASP A 2 7.83 -11.99 -5.45
C ASP A 2 7.63 -10.50 -5.17
N LEU A 3 7.31 -9.73 -6.20
CA LEU A 3 7.13 -8.29 -6.07
C LEU A 3 5.94 -7.94 -5.20
N ASN A 4 4.88 -8.76 -5.26
CA ASN A 4 3.72 -8.54 -4.41
C ASN A 4 4.10 -8.65 -2.94
N LYS A 5 4.85 -9.69 -2.60
CA LYS A 5 5.28 -9.88 -1.22
C LYS A 5 6.18 -8.74 -0.76
N ARG A 6 7.06 -8.28 -1.63
CA ARG A 6 7.95 -7.16 -1.31
C ARG A 6 7.17 -5.89 -1.03
N ARG A 7 6.16 -5.61 -1.86
CA ARG A 7 5.30 -4.44 -1.64
C ARG A 7 4.50 -4.57 -0.36
N GLN A 8 4.02 -5.78 -0.06
CA GLN A 8 3.31 -6.02 1.20
C GLN A 8 4.21 -5.73 2.39
N GLU A 9 5.46 -6.12 2.32
CA GLU A 9 6.43 -5.86 3.40
C GLU A 9 6.66 -4.37 3.59
N ILE A 10 6.82 -3.64 2.49
CA ILE A 10 7.03 -2.19 2.55
C ILE A 10 5.83 -1.51 3.20
N ILE A 11 4.62 -1.88 2.78
CA ILE A 11 3.40 -1.31 3.34
C ILE A 11 3.27 -1.66 4.82
N SER A 12 3.47 -2.91 5.17
CA SER A 12 3.34 -3.35 6.56
C SER A 12 4.34 -2.66 7.47
N PHE A 13 5.57 -2.49 7.00
CA PHE A 13 6.59 -1.80 7.78
C PHE A 13 6.20 -0.34 8.00
N ALA A 14 5.73 0.33 6.95
CA ALA A 14 5.33 1.73 7.04
C ALA A 14 4.13 1.89 7.96
N MET A 15 3.15 1.00 7.88
CA MET A 15 1.98 1.03 8.74
C MET A 15 2.39 0.86 10.21
N TYR A 16 3.30 -0.07 10.46
CA TYR A 16 3.80 -0.28 11.81
C TYR A 16 4.53 0.95 12.32
N LYS A 17 5.41 1.49 11.49
CA LYS A 17 6.21 2.66 11.85
C LYS A 17 5.34 3.87 12.19
N HIS A 18 4.29 4.09 11.41
CA HIS A 18 3.41 5.25 11.58
C HIS A 18 2.18 4.94 12.42
N LYS A 19 2.07 3.71 12.91
CA LYS A 19 0.94 3.26 13.74
C LYS A 19 -0.39 3.46 13.03
N VAL A 20 -0.44 3.08 11.76
CA VAL A 20 -1.64 3.18 10.93
C VAL A 20 -2.31 1.82 10.84
N THR A 21 -3.62 1.77 11.07
CA THR A 21 -4.37 0.53 10.92
C THR A 21 -4.89 0.40 9.50
N LYS A 22 -5.28 -0.82 9.11
CA LYS A 22 -5.85 -1.05 7.79
C LYS A 22 -7.16 -0.29 7.61
N LEU A 23 -7.93 -0.15 8.68
CA LEU A 23 -9.17 0.60 8.62
C LEU A 23 -8.90 2.08 8.35
N GLU A 24 -7.94 2.66 9.07
CA GLU A 24 -7.56 4.05 8.84
C GLU A 24 -7.08 4.25 7.40
N LEU A 25 -6.32 3.30 6.89
CA LEU A 25 -5.80 3.37 5.54
C LEU A 25 -6.93 3.34 4.52
N SER A 26 -7.92 2.47 4.71
CA SER A 26 -9.07 2.41 3.81
C SER A 26 -9.83 3.72 3.80
N GLU A 27 -10.01 4.33 4.96
CA GLU A 27 -10.70 5.61 5.06
C GLU A 27 -9.91 6.72 4.39
N ALA A 28 -8.60 6.73 4.59
CA ALA A 28 -7.74 7.74 3.98
C ALA A 28 -7.74 7.65 2.45
N LEU A 29 -7.87 6.45 1.90
CA LEU A 29 -7.89 6.26 0.46
C LEU A 29 -9.30 6.27 -0.13
N GLY A 30 -10.31 6.44 0.71
CA GLY A 30 -11.69 6.53 0.25
C GLY A 30 -12.24 5.23 -0.30
N MET A 31 -11.78 4.10 0.20
CA MET A 31 -12.29 2.81 -0.26
C MET A 31 -12.81 2.00 0.92
N SER A 32 -13.67 1.01 0.64
CA SER A 32 -14.23 0.18 1.68
C SER A 32 -13.13 -0.70 2.29
N TYR A 33 -13.35 -1.13 3.53
CA TYR A 33 -12.41 -1.99 4.21
C TYR A 33 -12.16 -3.30 3.46
N PRO A 34 -13.20 -4.04 3.00
CA PRO A 34 -12.96 -5.26 2.24
C PRO A 34 -12.15 -5.02 0.96
N THR A 35 -12.40 -3.90 0.27
CA THR A 35 -11.65 -3.56 -0.93
C THR A 35 -10.18 -3.32 -0.58
N MET A 36 -9.93 -2.61 0.52
CA MET A 36 -8.56 -2.38 0.96
C MET A 36 -7.85 -3.70 1.28
N LEU A 37 -8.52 -4.58 2.01
CA LEU A 37 -7.91 -5.88 2.34
C LEU A 37 -7.57 -6.68 1.09
N SER A 38 -8.47 -6.66 0.10
CA SER A 38 -8.24 -7.35 -1.16
C SER A 38 -7.03 -6.80 -1.89
N LYS A 39 -6.91 -5.48 -1.96
CA LYS A 39 -5.79 -4.83 -2.65
C LYS A 39 -4.47 -5.00 -1.90
N LEU A 40 -4.52 -5.06 -0.58
CA LEU A 40 -3.30 -5.33 0.19
C LEU A 40 -2.78 -6.74 -0.02
N LYS A 41 -3.68 -7.68 -0.35
CA LYS A 41 -3.28 -9.04 -0.71
C LYS A 41 -2.67 -9.10 -2.10
N SER A 42 -3.21 -8.30 -3.02
CA SER A 42 -2.78 -8.28 -4.42
C SER A 42 -2.43 -6.85 -4.78
N THR A 43 -1.23 -6.44 -4.42
CA THR A 43 -0.82 -5.03 -4.53
C THR A 43 -0.78 -4.52 -5.97
N GLY A 44 -0.71 -5.42 -6.94
CA GLY A 44 -0.81 -5.03 -8.34
C GLY A 44 -2.18 -4.51 -8.74
N ASP A 45 -3.19 -4.72 -7.89
CA ASP A 45 -4.54 -4.24 -8.16
C ASP A 45 -4.74 -2.77 -7.78
N PHE A 46 -3.77 -2.17 -7.10
CA PHE A 46 -3.84 -0.73 -6.84
C PHE A 46 -3.70 0.03 -8.15
N LYS A 47 -4.62 0.94 -8.40
CA LYS A 47 -4.47 1.87 -9.51
C LYS A 47 -3.34 2.82 -9.19
N LEU A 48 -2.78 3.45 -10.22
CA LEU A 48 -1.66 4.36 -10.00
C LEU A 48 -2.04 5.48 -9.03
N SER A 49 -3.24 6.05 -9.17
CA SER A 49 -3.69 7.10 -8.26
C SER A 49 -3.83 6.60 -6.84
N GLU A 50 -4.29 5.36 -6.68
CA GLU A 50 -4.43 4.76 -5.36
C GLU A 50 -3.07 4.50 -4.74
N ALA A 51 -2.13 4.00 -5.54
CA ALA A 51 -0.77 3.76 -5.07
C ALA A 51 -0.09 5.07 -4.66
N ASP A 52 -0.34 6.13 -5.41
CA ASP A 52 0.20 7.45 -5.08
C ASP A 52 -0.33 7.93 -3.74
N ASN A 53 -1.65 7.82 -3.53
CA ASN A 53 -2.26 8.22 -2.27
C ASN A 53 -1.77 7.37 -1.10
N LEU A 54 -1.63 6.08 -1.34
CA LEU A 54 -1.12 5.16 -0.32
C LEU A 54 0.30 5.56 0.09
N CYS A 55 1.15 5.80 -0.89
CA CYS A 55 2.54 6.16 -0.62
C CYS A 55 2.65 7.50 0.08
N ASN A 56 1.84 8.48 -0.34
CA ASN A 56 1.82 9.77 0.33
C ASN A 56 1.39 9.64 1.78
N TYR A 57 0.35 8.86 2.02
CA TYR A 57 -0.17 8.69 3.38
C TYR A 57 0.83 8.01 4.30
N LEU A 58 1.53 7.00 3.77
CA LEU A 58 2.50 6.23 4.54
C LEU A 58 3.92 6.75 4.43
N ASN A 59 4.12 7.84 3.69
CA ASN A 59 5.44 8.43 3.48
C ASN A 59 6.42 7.44 2.84
N ILE A 60 5.95 6.74 1.83
CA ILE A 60 6.75 5.83 1.02
C ILE A 60 7.05 6.51 -0.31
N GLU A 61 8.26 6.34 -0.82
CA GLU A 61 8.61 6.83 -2.15
C GLU A 61 7.81 6.07 -3.20
N LEU A 62 7.00 6.77 -3.97
CA LEU A 62 6.18 6.13 -4.99
C LEU A 62 7.04 5.39 -6.02
N THR A 63 8.14 6.00 -6.44
CA THR A 63 9.02 5.36 -7.41
C THR A 63 9.59 4.05 -6.86
N GLU A 64 9.94 4.01 -5.59
CA GLU A 64 10.42 2.80 -4.96
C GLU A 64 9.33 1.73 -4.98
N PHE A 65 8.09 2.14 -4.70
CA PHE A 65 6.98 1.20 -4.62
C PHE A 65 6.62 0.60 -5.99
N ILE A 66 6.51 1.45 -7.02
CA ILE A 66 6.05 0.98 -8.34
C ILE A 66 7.16 0.42 -9.20
N THR A 67 8.41 0.81 -8.95
CA THR A 67 9.55 0.33 -9.76
C THR A 67 10.35 -0.73 -9.05
N LEU A 68 9.75 -1.41 -8.10
CA LEU A 68 10.36 -2.57 -7.47
C LEU A 68 10.55 -3.63 -8.52
N LYS A 69 11.77 -3.74 -9.01
CA LYS A 69 12.13 -4.75 -9.99
C LYS A 69 13.27 -5.55 -9.44
N ASN A 70 13.36 -6.70 -9.94
CA ASN A 70 14.43 -7.59 -9.56
C ASN A 70 15.76 -6.96 -9.74
#